data_260a4b0177af017b643f44933e6627e6
#
_entry.id   260a4b0177af017b643f44933e6627e6
#
_cell.length_a   1.000
_cell.length_b   1.000
_cell.length_c   1.000
_cell.angle_alpha   90.00
_cell.angle_beta   90.00
_cell.angle_gamma   90.00
#
_symmetry.space_group_name_H-M   'P 1'
#
loop_
_entity.id
_entity.type
_entity.pdbx_description
1 polymer ?
#
loop_
_entity_poly.entity_id
_entity_poly.type
_entity_poly.pdbx_seq_one_letter_code
_entity_poly.pdbx_strand_id
1 'polypeptide(L)'
;GMTVPNEIEDAKLVYEYVKSLPFAGPVAMTGHSQGGVIASMTAGDLGADNIKCVVLLAPAAVLRDDAIRGNTMGARYNPLDPPEYVQLFGDKKLGREYIKTAFSLPIYETAQKYTGPACIIHGTGDQVVPYTYGERYHNIWPGSELHILHAADHMFSKEMQKVVDITVDFLVKNLK
;
A
#
# COMPACT_ATOMS: atom_id res chain seq x y z
N GLY A 1 16.42 6.76 9.06
CA GLY A 1 15.65 5.53 9.34
C GLY A 1 14.50 5.38 8.36
N MET A 2 13.92 4.21 8.24
CA MET A 2 12.78 3.92 7.38
C MET A 2 11.56 4.69 7.85
N THR A 3 10.90 5.41 6.92
CA THR A 3 9.60 6.06 7.10
C THR A 3 8.81 5.93 5.80
N VAL A 4 7.48 5.92 5.85
CA VAL A 4 6.66 5.80 4.63
C VAL A 4 6.93 6.96 3.65
N PRO A 5 7.08 8.24 4.07
CA PRO A 5 7.48 9.29 3.14
C PRO A 5 8.81 9.04 2.42
N ASN A 6 9.82 8.53 3.12
CA ASN A 6 11.11 8.20 2.47
C ASN A 6 10.94 7.08 1.43
N GLU A 7 10.16 6.05 1.75
CA GLU A 7 9.90 4.95 0.81
C GLU A 7 9.09 5.42 -0.43
N ILE A 8 8.23 6.42 -0.29
CA ILE A 8 7.54 7.05 -1.44
C ILE A 8 8.55 7.78 -2.33
N GLU A 9 9.49 8.53 -1.74
CA GLU A 9 10.56 9.17 -2.52
C GLU A 9 11.47 8.14 -3.20
N ASP A 10 11.83 7.06 -2.52
CA ASP A 10 12.57 5.95 -3.12
C ASP A 10 11.79 5.33 -4.31
N ALA A 11 10.47 5.13 -4.16
CA ALA A 11 9.62 4.61 -5.23
C ALA A 11 9.58 5.55 -6.45
N LYS A 12 9.55 6.87 -6.24
CA LYS A 12 9.64 7.86 -7.32
C LYS A 12 11.00 7.81 -8.03
N LEU A 13 12.09 7.69 -7.28
CA LEU A 13 13.44 7.55 -7.86
C LEU A 13 13.57 6.26 -8.69
N VAL A 14 13.01 5.15 -8.21
CA VAL A 14 12.96 3.89 -8.96
C VAL A 14 12.13 4.07 -10.25
N TYR A 15 10.99 4.76 -10.17
CA TYR A 15 10.18 5.08 -11.34
C TYR A 15 11.00 5.88 -12.38
N GLU A 16 11.68 6.95 -11.98
CA GLU A 16 12.51 7.74 -12.88
C GLU A 16 13.64 6.92 -13.52
N TYR A 17 14.27 6.05 -12.73
CA TYR A 17 15.26 5.13 -13.27
C TYR A 17 14.66 4.19 -14.32
N VAL A 18 13.52 3.55 -14.03
CA VAL A 18 12.83 2.66 -14.98
C VAL A 18 12.48 3.41 -16.27
N LYS A 19 11.96 4.63 -16.17
CA LYS A 19 11.62 5.48 -17.32
C LYS A 19 12.84 5.85 -18.16
N SER A 20 14.03 5.91 -17.60
CA SER A 20 15.27 6.22 -18.32
C SER A 20 15.79 5.03 -19.16
N LEU A 21 15.29 3.82 -18.93
CA LEU A 21 15.75 2.63 -19.65
C LEU A 21 15.25 2.65 -21.11
N PRO A 22 16.10 2.35 -22.10
CA PRO A 22 15.75 2.46 -23.52
C PRO A 22 14.65 1.47 -23.98
N PHE A 23 14.37 0.47 -23.19
CA PHE A 23 13.33 -0.55 -23.45
C PHE A 23 12.10 -0.40 -22.53
N ALA A 24 12.04 0.65 -21.72
CA ALA A 24 10.90 0.84 -20.82
C ALA A 24 9.62 1.17 -21.63
N GLY A 25 8.58 0.42 -21.34
CA GLY A 25 7.23 0.66 -21.85
C GLY A 25 6.34 1.33 -20.80
N PRO A 26 5.01 1.10 -20.87
CA PRO A 26 4.08 1.54 -19.84
C PRO A 26 4.42 0.95 -18.49
N VAL A 27 4.33 1.77 -17.43
CA VAL A 27 4.67 1.37 -16.06
C VAL A 27 3.41 1.18 -15.23
N ALA A 28 3.32 0.04 -14.55
CA ALA A 28 2.35 -0.21 -13.49
C ALA A 28 3.02 -0.17 -12.12
N MET A 29 2.26 0.13 -11.08
CA MET A 29 2.71 -0.04 -9.71
C MET A 29 1.92 -1.14 -9.01
N THR A 30 2.63 -2.00 -8.28
CA THR A 30 2.00 -3.01 -7.43
C THR A 30 2.60 -2.94 -6.04
N GLY A 31 1.80 -3.21 -5.01
CA GLY A 31 2.29 -3.22 -3.66
C GLY A 31 1.45 -4.08 -2.73
N HIS A 32 2.13 -4.80 -1.83
CA HIS A 32 1.51 -5.59 -0.77
C HIS A 32 1.70 -4.89 0.58
N SER A 33 0.67 -4.91 1.42
CA SER A 33 0.72 -4.37 2.78
C SER A 33 1.15 -2.89 2.79
N GLN A 34 2.20 -2.50 3.52
CA GLN A 34 2.77 -1.15 3.48
C GLN A 34 3.19 -0.74 2.06
N GLY A 35 3.71 -1.68 1.26
CA GLY A 35 4.02 -1.43 -0.15
C GLY A 35 2.79 -1.01 -0.97
N GLY A 36 1.59 -1.46 -0.60
CA GLY A 36 0.33 -1.01 -1.18
C GLY A 36 0.03 0.47 -0.87
N VAL A 37 0.35 0.93 0.34
CA VAL A 37 0.25 2.35 0.69
C VAL A 37 1.23 3.17 -0.14
N ILE A 38 2.49 2.73 -0.23
CA ILE A 38 3.53 3.39 -1.02
C ILE A 38 3.12 3.46 -2.49
N ALA A 39 2.69 2.35 -3.09
CA ALA A 39 2.26 2.30 -4.48
C ALA A 39 1.08 3.24 -4.76
N SER A 40 0.07 3.26 -3.88
CA SER A 40 -1.12 4.10 -4.03
C SER A 40 -0.81 5.60 -3.93
N MET A 41 0.02 5.99 -2.95
CA MET A 41 0.40 7.38 -2.76
C MET A 41 1.35 7.87 -3.87
N THR A 42 2.32 7.03 -4.28
CA THR A 42 3.22 7.34 -5.40
C THR A 42 2.44 7.51 -6.70
N ALA A 43 1.45 6.63 -6.96
CA ALA A 43 0.57 6.78 -8.13
C ALA A 43 -0.26 8.07 -8.06
N GLY A 44 -0.74 8.45 -6.86
CA GLY A 44 -1.44 9.70 -6.64
C GLY A 44 -0.57 10.94 -6.95
N ASP A 45 0.71 10.89 -6.59
CA ASP A 45 1.66 11.97 -6.85
C ASP A 45 2.10 12.05 -8.32
N LEU A 46 2.35 10.90 -8.96
CA LEU A 46 2.83 10.83 -10.35
C LEU A 46 1.70 10.94 -11.39
N GLY A 47 0.49 10.54 -11.03
CA GLY A 47 -0.70 10.61 -11.90
C GLY A 47 -0.77 9.51 -12.96
N ALA A 48 -1.95 9.41 -13.60
CA ALA A 48 -2.27 8.36 -14.58
C ALA A 48 -1.52 8.51 -15.93
N ASP A 49 -0.95 9.66 -16.22
CA ASP A 49 -0.09 9.83 -17.39
C ASP A 49 1.23 9.07 -17.24
N ASN A 50 1.70 8.95 -16.02
CA ASN A 50 2.95 8.26 -15.67
C ASN A 50 2.75 6.81 -15.24
N ILE A 51 1.76 6.53 -14.42
CA ILE A 51 1.43 5.19 -13.93
C ILE A 51 0.17 4.70 -14.63
N LYS A 52 0.29 3.68 -15.47
CA LYS A 52 -0.81 3.20 -16.31
C LYS A 52 -1.87 2.41 -15.54
N CYS A 53 -1.47 1.67 -14.54
CA CYS A 53 -2.40 1.00 -13.64
C CYS A 53 -1.74 0.66 -12.29
N VAL A 54 -2.58 0.39 -11.29
CA VAL A 54 -2.14 0.09 -9.91
C VAL A 54 -2.81 -1.19 -9.43
N VAL A 55 -2.03 -2.08 -8.78
CA VAL A 55 -2.57 -3.25 -8.08
C VAL A 55 -2.17 -3.20 -6.62
N LEU A 56 -3.16 -3.22 -5.73
CA LEU A 56 -2.95 -3.22 -4.28
C LEU A 56 -3.34 -4.56 -3.68
N LEU A 57 -2.40 -5.17 -2.97
CA LEU A 57 -2.59 -6.44 -2.28
C LEU A 57 -2.61 -6.19 -0.76
N ALA A 58 -3.76 -6.38 -0.12
CA ALA A 58 -3.95 -6.13 1.32
C ALA A 58 -3.31 -4.80 1.79
N PRO A 59 -3.64 -3.65 1.16
CA PRO A 59 -2.94 -2.39 1.42
C PRO A 59 -3.12 -1.91 2.86
N ALA A 60 -1.99 -1.71 3.57
CA ALA A 60 -1.97 -1.49 5.01
C ALA A 60 -2.23 -0.03 5.42
N ALA A 61 -3.28 0.61 4.90
CA ALA A 61 -3.63 1.97 5.32
C ALA A 61 -4.01 2.07 6.82
N VAL A 62 -4.20 0.95 7.50
CA VAL A 62 -4.33 0.84 8.96
C VAL A 62 -3.14 1.44 9.71
N LEU A 63 -1.96 1.53 9.08
CA LEU A 63 -0.75 2.06 9.73
C LEU A 63 -0.91 3.48 10.28
N ARG A 64 -1.72 4.32 9.64
CA ARG A 64 -2.06 5.66 10.15
C ARG A 64 -2.93 5.56 11.39
N ASP A 65 -3.99 4.75 11.34
CA ASP A 65 -4.89 4.57 12.48
C ASP A 65 -4.19 3.90 13.66
N ASP A 66 -3.27 2.98 13.41
CA ASP A 66 -2.42 2.36 14.42
C ASP A 66 -1.51 3.40 15.09
N ALA A 67 -0.87 4.27 14.29
CA ALA A 67 -0.05 5.36 14.82
C ALA A 67 -0.87 6.32 15.68
N ILE A 68 -2.08 6.69 15.25
CA ILE A 68 -3.00 7.57 16.01
C ILE A 68 -3.45 6.91 17.31
N ARG A 69 -3.76 5.61 17.29
CA ARG A 69 -4.19 4.86 18.48
C ARG A 69 -3.05 4.54 19.44
N GLY A 70 -1.78 4.69 19.01
CA GLY A 70 -0.62 4.28 19.80
C GLY A 70 -0.53 2.76 19.95
N ASN A 71 -0.89 2.00 18.94
CA ASN A 71 -0.84 0.55 18.93
C ASN A 71 -0.55 0.03 17.53
N THR A 72 0.69 -0.31 17.24
CA THR A 72 1.12 -0.87 15.97
C THR A 72 1.48 -2.34 16.13
N MET A 73 0.76 -3.23 15.45
CA MET A 73 0.97 -4.69 15.51
C MET A 73 1.03 -5.25 16.95
N GLY A 74 0.19 -4.70 17.86
CA GLY A 74 0.13 -5.10 19.27
C GLY A 74 1.10 -4.36 20.22
N ALA A 75 2.10 -3.68 19.69
CA ALA A 75 3.01 -2.87 20.49
C ALA A 75 2.38 -1.51 20.82
N ARG A 76 2.25 -1.21 22.11
CA ARG A 76 1.59 -0.02 22.63
C ARG A 76 2.58 1.08 22.97
N TYR A 77 2.22 2.33 22.70
CA TYR A 77 3.03 3.51 23.00
C TYR A 77 2.14 4.75 23.14
N ASN A 78 2.70 5.82 23.71
CA ASN A 78 2.03 7.12 23.69
C ASN A 78 2.14 7.74 22.29
N PRO A 79 1.06 7.92 21.52
CA PRO A 79 1.13 8.43 20.16
C PRO A 79 1.59 9.89 20.06
N LEU A 80 1.39 10.68 21.13
CA LEU A 80 1.80 12.09 21.19
C LEU A 80 3.27 12.26 21.57
N ASP A 81 3.84 11.29 22.29
CA ASP A 81 5.26 11.24 22.64
C ASP A 81 5.78 9.79 22.55
N PRO A 82 5.94 9.27 21.32
CA PRO A 82 6.43 7.91 21.17
C PRO A 82 7.88 7.79 21.59
N PRO A 83 8.29 6.64 22.18
CA PRO A 83 9.67 6.39 22.53
C PRO A 83 10.57 6.36 21.31
N GLU A 84 11.90 6.42 21.50
CA GLU A 84 12.86 6.36 20.39
C GLU A 84 12.64 5.13 19.50
N TYR A 85 12.32 3.99 20.13
CA TYR A 85 11.97 2.75 19.46
C TYR A 85 10.82 2.05 20.18
N VAL A 86 9.92 1.44 19.40
CA VAL A 86 8.90 0.51 19.87
C VAL A 86 9.30 -0.90 19.43
N GLN A 87 9.39 -1.84 20.39
CA GLN A 87 9.69 -3.24 20.09
C GLN A 87 8.45 -3.89 19.46
N LEU A 88 8.62 -4.41 18.27
CA LEU A 88 7.64 -5.25 17.59
C LEU A 88 7.89 -6.73 17.90
N PHE A 89 7.70 -7.62 16.95
CA PHE A 89 7.96 -9.06 17.09
C PHE A 89 9.42 -9.39 16.69
N GLY A 90 10.00 -10.36 17.37
CA GLY A 90 11.42 -10.73 17.17
C GLY A 90 12.34 -9.53 17.45
N ASP A 91 13.34 -9.33 16.63
CA ASP A 91 14.31 -8.24 16.74
C ASP A 91 13.88 -6.96 16.03
N LYS A 92 12.65 -6.92 15.48
CA LYS A 92 12.16 -5.76 14.74
C LYS A 92 11.77 -4.63 15.67
N LYS A 93 12.23 -3.43 15.34
CA LYS A 93 11.93 -2.21 16.07
C LYS A 93 11.32 -1.18 15.12
N LEU A 94 10.35 -0.43 15.62
CA LEU A 94 9.74 0.70 14.93
C LEU A 94 10.30 1.99 15.51
N GLY A 95 10.89 2.82 14.67
CA GLY A 95 11.50 4.08 15.11
C GLY A 95 10.45 5.17 15.36
N ARG A 96 10.76 6.11 16.26
CA ARG A 96 9.93 7.28 16.57
C ARG A 96 9.49 8.05 15.32
N GLU A 97 10.39 8.26 14.37
CA GLU A 97 10.09 9.04 13.15
C GLU A 97 9.10 8.33 12.24
N TYR A 98 9.11 7.00 12.19
CA TYR A 98 8.06 6.26 11.49
C TYR A 98 6.68 6.55 12.09
N ILE A 99 6.56 6.46 13.42
CA ILE A 99 5.30 6.68 14.13
C ILE A 99 4.79 8.11 13.89
N LYS A 100 5.66 9.10 14.05
CA LYS A 100 5.30 10.51 13.87
C LYS A 100 4.85 10.82 12.45
N THR A 101 5.55 10.29 11.45
CA THR A 101 5.19 10.50 10.03
C THR A 101 3.93 9.74 9.66
N ALA A 102 3.74 8.51 10.15
CA ALA A 102 2.53 7.72 9.93
C ALA A 102 1.28 8.38 10.54
N PHE A 103 1.41 9.01 11.71
CA PHE A 103 0.32 9.66 12.44
C PHE A 103 -0.44 10.70 11.59
N SER A 104 0.26 11.46 10.76
CA SER A 104 -0.30 12.51 9.92
C SER A 104 -0.29 12.19 8.42
N LEU A 105 0.01 10.95 8.04
CA LEU A 105 0.18 10.56 6.65
C LEU A 105 -1.14 10.67 5.86
N PRO A 106 -1.23 11.48 4.80
CA PRO A 106 -2.47 11.68 4.04
C PRO A 106 -2.66 10.57 3.00
N ILE A 107 -2.88 9.32 3.46
CA ILE A 107 -2.87 8.13 2.61
C ILE A 107 -3.94 8.23 1.52
N TYR A 108 -5.20 8.27 1.91
CA TYR A 108 -6.31 8.27 0.95
C TYR A 108 -6.43 9.60 0.22
N GLU A 109 -6.09 10.70 0.90
CA GLU A 109 -6.10 12.05 0.34
C GLU A 109 -5.08 12.20 -0.81
N THR A 110 -3.95 11.49 -0.72
CA THR A 110 -2.96 11.46 -1.80
C THR A 110 -3.37 10.43 -2.87
N ALA A 111 -3.74 9.22 -2.46
CA ALA A 111 -4.10 8.14 -3.38
C ALA A 111 -5.27 8.53 -4.30
N GLN A 112 -6.29 9.25 -3.79
CA GLN A 112 -7.46 9.66 -4.59
C GLN A 112 -7.14 10.59 -5.77
N LYS A 113 -5.96 11.19 -5.82
CA LYS A 113 -5.52 12.00 -6.97
C LYS A 113 -5.24 11.15 -8.20
N TYR A 114 -4.99 9.85 -8.00
CA TYR A 114 -4.81 8.92 -9.10
C TYR A 114 -6.14 8.62 -9.77
N THR A 115 -6.19 8.78 -11.09
CA THR A 115 -7.43 8.63 -11.90
C THR A 115 -7.36 7.47 -12.88
N GLY A 116 -6.28 6.70 -12.88
CA GLY A 116 -6.09 5.56 -13.76
C GLY A 116 -6.75 4.27 -13.24
N PRO A 117 -6.67 3.18 -14.03
CA PRO A 117 -7.17 1.88 -13.64
C PRO A 117 -6.50 1.35 -12.38
N ALA A 118 -7.29 0.83 -11.45
CA ALA A 118 -6.81 0.25 -10.19
C ALA A 118 -7.50 -1.07 -9.88
N CYS A 119 -6.78 -1.99 -9.26
CA CYS A 119 -7.27 -3.27 -8.76
C CYS A 119 -6.87 -3.43 -7.30
N ILE A 120 -7.81 -3.77 -6.44
CA ILE A 120 -7.58 -4.03 -5.02
C ILE A 120 -7.94 -5.49 -4.71
N ILE A 121 -7.02 -6.22 -4.09
CA ILE A 121 -7.24 -7.60 -3.66
C ILE A 121 -7.04 -7.67 -2.15
N HIS A 122 -8.04 -8.16 -1.40
CA HIS A 122 -7.97 -8.25 0.06
C HIS A 122 -8.68 -9.49 0.57
N GLY A 123 -8.19 -10.06 1.66
CA GLY A 123 -8.76 -11.25 2.27
C GLY A 123 -9.63 -10.95 3.50
N THR A 124 -10.79 -11.60 3.63
CA THR A 124 -11.64 -11.42 4.84
C THR A 124 -11.05 -12.08 6.09
N GLY A 125 -10.08 -12.98 5.94
CA GLY A 125 -9.34 -13.62 7.04
C GLY A 125 -8.06 -12.87 7.45
N ASP A 126 -7.80 -11.69 6.88
CA ASP A 126 -6.62 -10.89 7.20
C ASP A 126 -6.70 -10.37 8.65
N GLN A 127 -5.78 -10.86 9.50
CA GLN A 127 -5.68 -10.49 10.91
C GLN A 127 -4.70 -9.35 11.16
N VAL A 128 -4.00 -8.87 10.12
CA VAL A 128 -3.03 -7.77 10.19
C VAL A 128 -3.68 -6.47 9.73
N VAL A 129 -4.33 -6.51 8.57
CA VAL A 129 -5.01 -5.36 7.96
C VAL A 129 -6.46 -5.73 7.71
N PRO A 130 -7.44 -5.16 8.42
CA PRO A 130 -8.85 -5.38 8.12
C PRO A 130 -9.16 -5.07 6.65
N TYR A 131 -9.88 -5.97 5.97
CA TYR A 131 -10.18 -5.83 4.54
C TYR A 131 -11.00 -4.56 4.21
N THR A 132 -11.63 -3.96 5.20
CA THR A 132 -12.35 -2.68 5.06
C THR A 132 -11.45 -1.53 4.61
N TYR A 133 -10.13 -1.61 4.85
CA TYR A 133 -9.17 -0.65 4.30
C TYR A 133 -9.00 -0.80 2.79
N GLY A 134 -9.10 -2.01 2.27
CA GLY A 134 -9.17 -2.27 0.82
C GLY A 134 -10.46 -1.74 0.20
N GLU A 135 -11.60 -1.97 0.86
CA GLU A 135 -12.89 -1.40 0.43
C GLU A 135 -12.85 0.13 0.38
N ARG A 136 -12.15 0.77 1.32
CA ARG A 136 -11.98 2.22 1.32
C ARG A 136 -11.17 2.72 0.12
N TYR A 137 -10.15 1.99 -0.34
CA TYR A 137 -9.46 2.30 -1.60
C TYR A 137 -10.40 2.21 -2.79
N HIS A 138 -11.24 1.18 -2.85
CA HIS A 138 -12.26 1.06 -3.90
C HIS A 138 -13.23 2.25 -3.91
N ASN A 139 -13.63 2.73 -2.73
CA ASN A 139 -14.53 3.87 -2.61
C ASN A 139 -13.91 5.19 -3.11
N ILE A 140 -12.60 5.41 -2.92
CA ILE A 140 -11.94 6.61 -3.43
C ILE A 140 -11.52 6.51 -4.90
N TRP A 141 -11.54 5.31 -5.48
CA TRP A 141 -11.25 5.04 -6.89
C TRP A 141 -12.48 4.46 -7.59
N PRO A 142 -13.45 5.30 -7.96
CA PRO A 142 -14.64 4.84 -8.68
C PRO A 142 -14.26 4.12 -9.98
N GLY A 143 -14.80 2.93 -10.18
CA GLY A 143 -14.48 2.09 -11.33
C GLY A 143 -13.26 1.18 -11.17
N SER A 144 -12.59 1.18 -10.00
CA SER A 144 -11.57 0.18 -9.69
C SER A 144 -12.18 -1.23 -9.58
N GLU A 145 -11.35 -2.24 -9.81
CA GLU A 145 -11.72 -3.64 -9.52
C GLU A 145 -11.45 -3.94 -8.04
N LEU A 146 -12.42 -4.53 -7.36
CA LEU A 146 -12.29 -4.98 -5.97
C LEU A 146 -12.53 -6.48 -5.87
N HIS A 147 -11.53 -7.21 -5.41
CA HIS A 147 -11.60 -8.66 -5.19
C HIS A 147 -11.45 -8.98 -3.70
N ILE A 148 -12.57 -9.25 -3.05
CA ILE A 148 -12.58 -9.72 -1.64
C ILE A 148 -12.54 -11.24 -1.64
N LEU A 149 -11.43 -11.80 -1.15
CA LEU A 149 -11.22 -13.25 -1.09
C LEU A 149 -11.65 -13.78 0.27
N HIS A 150 -12.65 -14.67 0.28
CA HIS A 150 -13.20 -15.24 1.51
C HIS A 150 -12.12 -16.03 2.28
N ALA A 151 -11.98 -15.76 3.57
CA ALA A 151 -11.04 -16.38 4.51
C ALA A 151 -9.54 -16.31 4.12
N ALA A 152 -9.17 -15.58 3.06
CA ALA A 152 -7.77 -15.37 2.72
C ALA A 152 -7.06 -14.55 3.79
N ASP A 153 -5.88 -14.97 4.19
CA ASP A 153 -5.03 -14.29 5.17
C ASP A 153 -4.23 -13.12 4.54
N HIS A 154 -3.49 -12.38 5.38
CA HIS A 154 -2.67 -11.24 4.95
C HIS A 154 -1.66 -11.58 3.85
N MET A 155 -1.12 -12.78 3.85
CA MET A 155 -0.11 -13.26 2.90
C MET A 155 -0.73 -14.02 1.72
N PHE A 156 -2.05 -14.18 1.68
CA PHE A 156 -2.77 -15.00 0.69
C PHE A 156 -2.24 -16.43 0.59
N SER A 157 -1.87 -17.02 1.73
CA SER A 157 -1.10 -18.27 1.79
C SER A 157 -1.76 -19.42 1.03
N LYS A 158 -3.09 -19.50 1.02
CA LYS A 158 -3.86 -20.53 0.30
C LYS A 158 -4.41 -20.07 -1.04
N GLU A 159 -4.43 -18.74 -1.28
CA GLU A 159 -5.08 -18.13 -2.44
C GLU A 159 -4.05 -17.49 -3.41
N MET A 160 -2.76 -17.78 -3.23
CA MET A 160 -1.67 -17.14 -3.98
C MET A 160 -1.86 -17.24 -5.49
N GLN A 161 -2.20 -18.43 -6.02
CA GLN A 161 -2.41 -18.60 -7.46
C GLN A 161 -3.55 -17.72 -7.97
N LYS A 162 -4.65 -17.64 -7.23
CA LYS A 162 -5.79 -16.78 -7.59
C LYS A 162 -5.41 -15.31 -7.60
N VAL A 163 -4.62 -14.85 -6.61
CA VAL A 163 -4.10 -13.48 -6.57
C VAL A 163 -3.20 -13.17 -7.76
N VAL A 164 -2.33 -14.12 -8.13
CA VAL A 164 -1.48 -14.01 -9.31
C VAL A 164 -2.31 -13.90 -10.57
N ASP A 165 -3.29 -14.78 -10.78
CA ASP A 165 -4.15 -14.79 -11.97
C ASP A 165 -4.91 -13.46 -12.11
N ILE A 166 -5.56 -12.97 -11.04
CA ILE A 166 -6.24 -11.67 -11.04
C ILE A 166 -5.26 -10.53 -11.39
N THR A 167 -4.08 -10.54 -10.77
CA THR A 167 -3.07 -9.50 -10.98
C THR A 167 -2.59 -9.49 -12.42
N VAL A 168 -2.25 -10.65 -12.99
CA VAL A 168 -1.77 -10.78 -14.37
C VAL A 168 -2.85 -10.37 -15.36
N ASP A 169 -4.07 -10.85 -15.20
CA ASP A 169 -5.19 -10.50 -16.08
C ASP A 169 -5.43 -8.98 -16.09
N PHE A 170 -5.41 -8.35 -14.91
CA PHE A 170 -5.56 -6.92 -14.80
C PHE A 170 -4.41 -6.16 -15.48
N LEU A 171 -3.16 -6.56 -15.26
CA LEU A 171 -1.98 -5.93 -15.88
C LEU A 171 -2.00 -6.07 -17.40
N VAL A 172 -2.29 -7.27 -17.93
CA VAL A 172 -2.38 -7.52 -19.39
C VAL A 172 -3.46 -6.67 -20.05
N LYS A 173 -4.57 -6.46 -19.37
CA LYS A 173 -5.68 -5.61 -19.85
C LYS A 173 -5.29 -4.12 -19.90
N ASN A 174 -4.51 -3.63 -18.94
CA ASN A 174 -4.31 -2.19 -18.71
C ASN A 174 -2.91 -1.66 -19.07
N LEU A 175 -1.93 -2.51 -19.39
CA LEU A 175 -0.58 -2.11 -19.82
C LEU A 175 -0.42 -2.06 -21.36
N LYS A 176 -1.50 -2.00 -22.10
CA LYS A 176 -1.46 -1.90 -23.58
C LYS A 176 -1.19 -0.48 -24.04
#